data_845a2f4b9f1eceed00eea2a6140846a8
#
_entry.id   845a2f4b9f1eceed00eea2a6140846a8
#
_cell.length_a   1.000
_cell.length_b   1.000
_cell.length_c   1.000
_cell.angle_alpha   90.00
_cell.angle_beta   90.00
_cell.angle_gamma   90.00
#
_symmetry.space_group_name_H-M   'P 1'
#
loop_
_entity.id
_entity.type
_entity.pdbx_description
1 polymer ?
#
loop_
_entity_poly.entity_id
_entity_poly.type
_entity_poly.pdbx_seq_one_letter_code
_entity_poly.pdbx_strand_id
1 'polypeptide(L)'
;TLTLYAGAAPAMVRSGGGGNIVDYTPAVAETPETWSVSNAAEFGFSAIGTDVPTGTWGTDADCIAGADVPSTTLKWRDFDLTGSADQIATSASQTTMAGTSATMCVATQQASVFAASGSYTATITATATAL
;
A
#
# COMPACT_ATOMS: atom_id res chain seq x y z
N THR A 1 -14.80 -3.87 9.20
CA THR A 1 -13.35 -3.62 9.07
C THR A 1 -12.83 -4.24 7.80
N LEU A 2 -11.90 -3.56 7.11
CA LEU A 2 -11.15 -4.09 5.97
C LEU A 2 -9.66 -4.04 6.30
N THR A 3 -8.99 -5.18 6.16
CA THR A 3 -7.54 -5.30 6.37
C THR A 3 -6.84 -5.83 5.13
N LEU A 4 -5.55 -5.45 4.96
CA LEU A 4 -4.67 -5.96 3.90
C LEU A 4 -3.44 -6.61 4.51
N TYR A 5 -2.87 -7.60 3.82
CA TYR A 5 -1.55 -8.12 4.11
C TYR A 5 -0.91 -8.72 2.85
N ALA A 6 0.42 -8.79 2.84
CA ALA A 6 1.17 -9.46 1.78
C ALA A 6 1.42 -10.94 2.09
N GLY A 7 1.53 -11.74 1.04
CA GLY A 7 1.86 -13.15 1.14
C GLY A 7 3.36 -13.44 1.34
N ALA A 8 4.22 -12.42 1.17
CA ALA A 8 5.67 -12.53 1.32
C ALA A 8 6.27 -11.18 1.79
N ALA A 9 7.46 -11.21 2.34
CA ALA A 9 8.30 -10.05 2.60
C ALA A 9 9.69 -10.26 1.95
N PRO A 10 10.12 -9.37 1.05
CA PRO A 10 9.36 -8.25 0.53
C PRO A 10 8.12 -8.70 -0.24
N ALA A 11 7.09 -7.84 -0.28
CA ALA A 11 5.81 -8.15 -0.90
C ALA A 11 5.94 -8.40 -2.42
N MET A 12 6.82 -7.66 -3.10
CA MET A 12 7.03 -7.74 -4.54
C MET A 12 8.24 -8.60 -4.88
N VAL A 13 7.98 -9.82 -5.31
CA VAL A 13 8.98 -10.87 -5.59
C VAL A 13 9.24 -10.99 -7.08
N ARG A 14 10.52 -11.09 -7.47
CA ARG A 14 10.93 -11.32 -8.85
C ARG A 14 10.78 -12.79 -9.24
N SER A 15 10.13 -13.04 -10.35
CA SER A 15 10.05 -14.38 -10.95
C SER A 15 11.43 -14.86 -11.42
N GLY A 16 11.82 -16.06 -11.00
CA GLY A 16 13.13 -16.63 -11.32
C GLY A 16 14.27 -16.26 -10.36
N GLY A 17 13.98 -15.49 -9.32
CA GLY A 17 14.97 -15.06 -8.31
C GLY A 17 15.88 -13.91 -8.76
N GLY A 18 16.88 -13.56 -7.95
CA GLY A 18 17.89 -12.57 -8.30
C GLY A 18 17.54 -11.12 -8.02
N GLY A 19 16.94 -10.85 -6.87
CA GLY A 19 16.65 -9.50 -6.36
C GLY A 19 15.19 -9.12 -6.49
N ASN A 20 14.58 -8.82 -5.37
CA ASN A 20 13.21 -8.37 -5.25
C ASN A 20 13.17 -6.83 -5.26
N ILE A 21 11.99 -6.24 -5.47
CA ILE A 21 11.76 -4.85 -5.10
C ILE A 21 11.49 -4.84 -3.59
N VAL A 22 12.23 -4.02 -2.87
CA VAL A 22 12.10 -3.95 -1.41
C VAL A 22 10.80 -3.27 -1.01
N ASP A 23 10.29 -3.59 0.16
CA ASP A 23 9.12 -2.91 0.69
C ASP A 23 9.50 -1.47 1.06
N TYR A 24 8.57 -0.53 0.85
CA TYR A 24 8.70 0.84 1.29
C TYR A 24 8.95 0.85 2.81
N THR A 25 9.86 1.69 3.26
CA THR A 25 10.20 1.75 4.68
C THR A 25 9.89 3.15 5.21
N PRO A 26 8.76 3.33 5.91
CA PRO A 26 8.45 4.59 6.57
C PRO A 26 9.50 4.99 7.60
N ALA A 27 9.75 6.28 7.78
CA ALA A 27 10.70 6.80 8.77
C ALA A 27 10.33 6.38 10.21
N VAL A 28 9.04 6.22 10.47
CA VAL A 28 8.52 5.63 11.72
C VAL A 28 7.79 4.35 11.35
N ALA A 29 8.29 3.22 11.83
CA ALA A 29 7.70 1.90 11.54
C ALA A 29 6.18 1.91 11.81
N GLU A 30 5.42 1.21 11.00
CA GLU A 30 3.96 1.08 11.07
C GLU A 30 3.18 2.41 10.90
N THR A 31 3.85 3.51 10.54
CA THR A 31 3.20 4.82 10.41
C THR A 31 3.22 5.28 8.96
N PRO A 32 2.07 5.32 8.27
CA PRO A 32 2.01 5.82 6.90
C PRO A 32 2.49 7.28 6.80
N GLU A 33 3.31 7.56 5.79
CA GLU A 33 3.90 8.88 5.57
C GLU A 33 3.86 9.29 4.09
N THR A 34 4.17 10.55 3.79
CA THR A 34 4.30 11.02 2.42
C THR A 34 5.38 10.20 1.69
N TRP A 35 5.06 9.72 0.50
CA TRP A 35 5.99 8.91 -0.31
C TRP A 35 7.32 9.62 -0.52
N SER A 36 8.37 8.94 -0.17
CA SER A 36 9.73 9.42 -0.39
C SER A 36 10.63 8.23 -0.71
N VAL A 37 11.19 8.20 -1.90
CA VAL A 37 12.02 7.08 -2.36
C VAL A 37 13.45 7.24 -1.87
N SER A 38 13.98 6.19 -1.29
CA SER A 38 15.40 6.06 -0.98
C SER A 38 16.23 5.79 -2.25
N ASN A 39 17.42 5.21 -2.12
CA ASN A 39 18.26 4.84 -3.25
C ASN A 39 17.83 3.53 -3.93
N ALA A 40 16.97 2.75 -3.32
CA ALA A 40 16.51 1.46 -3.84
C ALA A 40 15.24 1.60 -4.70
N ALA A 41 14.86 0.53 -5.37
CA ALA A 41 13.51 0.38 -5.91
C ALA A 41 12.61 -0.08 -4.76
N GLU A 42 11.55 0.66 -4.49
CA GLU A 42 10.63 0.43 -3.38
C GLU A 42 9.20 0.19 -3.85
N PHE A 43 8.47 -0.63 -3.10
CA PHE A 43 7.08 -0.97 -3.32
C PHE A 43 6.28 -0.75 -2.04
N GLY A 44 5.20 0.01 -2.16
CA GLY A 44 4.33 0.31 -1.03
C GLY A 44 2.90 0.54 -1.45
N PHE A 45 2.04 0.80 -0.46
CA PHE A 45 0.63 1.05 -0.70
C PHE A 45 0.10 2.23 0.11
N SER A 46 -1.06 2.71 -0.32
CA SER A 46 -1.94 3.63 0.38
C SER A 46 -3.39 3.21 0.17
N ALA A 47 -4.33 3.89 0.79
CA ALA A 47 -5.75 3.62 0.62
C ALA A 47 -6.57 4.92 0.56
N ILE A 48 -7.64 4.90 -0.25
CA ILE A 48 -8.62 5.98 -0.35
C ILE A 48 -10.04 5.40 -0.31
N GLY A 49 -10.99 6.17 0.19
CA GLY A 49 -12.40 5.75 0.26
C GLY A 49 -13.15 6.37 1.42
N THR A 50 -14.47 6.14 1.45
CA THR A 50 -15.36 6.78 2.43
C THR A 50 -15.05 6.39 3.87
N ASP A 51 -14.74 5.10 4.10
CA ASP A 51 -14.46 4.55 5.43
C ASP A 51 -12.95 4.41 5.70
N VAL A 52 -12.12 5.00 4.82
CA VAL A 52 -10.67 5.04 4.98
C VAL A 52 -10.30 6.23 5.86
N PRO A 53 -9.59 6.05 6.98
CA PRO A 53 -9.25 7.15 7.90
C PRO A 53 -8.25 8.11 7.24
N THR A 54 -8.70 9.32 6.91
CA THR A 54 -7.86 10.33 6.25
C THR A 54 -6.69 10.81 7.11
N GLY A 55 -6.82 10.74 8.45
CA GLY A 55 -5.72 11.02 9.37
C GLY A 55 -4.55 10.05 9.22
N THR A 56 -4.84 8.80 8.86
CA THR A 56 -3.84 7.74 8.65
C THR A 56 -3.34 7.71 7.21
N TRP A 57 -4.25 7.74 6.21
CA TRP A 57 -3.92 7.48 4.81
C TRP A 57 -3.85 8.73 3.92
N GLY A 58 -4.23 9.90 4.46
CA GLY A 58 -4.25 11.16 3.70
C GLY A 58 -5.62 11.49 3.11
N THR A 59 -5.69 12.51 2.27
CA THR A 59 -6.96 13.11 1.83
C THR A 59 -7.13 13.20 0.32
N ASP A 60 -6.29 12.54 -0.48
CA ASP A 60 -6.43 12.59 -1.93
C ASP A 60 -7.61 11.73 -2.43
N ALA A 61 -8.13 12.08 -3.59
CA ALA A 61 -9.12 11.29 -4.31
C ALA A 61 -8.47 10.33 -5.33
N ASP A 62 -7.20 10.57 -5.66
CA ASP A 62 -6.45 9.82 -6.67
C ASP A 62 -5.14 9.24 -6.10
N CYS A 63 -4.75 8.08 -6.60
CA CYS A 63 -3.51 7.41 -6.19
C CYS A 63 -2.23 8.10 -6.70
N ILE A 64 -2.34 8.91 -7.75
CA ILE A 64 -1.22 9.56 -8.42
C ILE A 64 -1.38 11.07 -8.44
N ALA A 65 -0.28 11.79 -8.35
CA ALA A 65 -0.20 13.25 -8.47
C ALA A 65 0.30 13.66 -9.87
N GLY A 66 -0.45 13.32 -10.93
CA GLY A 66 0.01 13.56 -12.31
C GLY A 66 1.25 12.71 -12.66
N ALA A 67 1.75 12.81 -13.87
CA ALA A 67 3.03 12.26 -14.37
C ALA A 67 3.57 10.98 -13.68
N ASP A 68 2.73 10.01 -13.37
CA ASP A 68 3.10 8.70 -12.80
C ASP A 68 3.86 8.76 -11.46
N VAL A 69 3.65 9.80 -10.66
CA VAL A 69 4.22 9.92 -9.30
C VAL A 69 3.15 9.60 -8.25
N PRO A 70 3.51 8.89 -7.18
CA PRO A 70 2.60 8.68 -6.06
C PRO A 70 2.07 10.02 -5.51
N SER A 71 0.78 10.07 -5.14
CA SER A 71 0.19 11.28 -4.57
C SER A 71 0.98 11.73 -3.32
N THR A 72 1.25 13.03 -3.24
CA THR A 72 1.97 13.66 -2.12
C THR A 72 1.05 14.01 -0.94
N THR A 73 -0.26 13.93 -1.12
CA THR A 73 -1.28 14.14 -0.08
C THR A 73 -1.78 12.83 0.52
N LEU A 74 -1.48 11.70 -0.12
CA LEU A 74 -1.62 10.38 0.48
C LEU A 74 -0.42 10.04 1.34
N LYS A 75 -0.65 9.12 2.27
CA LYS A 75 0.37 8.54 3.12
C LYS A 75 0.54 7.08 2.75
N TRP A 76 1.77 6.64 2.65
CA TRP A 76 2.18 5.35 2.10
C TRP A 76 2.96 4.55 3.13
N ARG A 77 2.86 3.24 3.07
CA ARG A 77 3.66 2.33 3.85
C ARG A 77 3.91 1.01 3.13
N ASP A 78 4.70 0.15 3.72
CA ASP A 78 4.90 -1.24 3.36
C ASP A 78 3.67 -2.11 3.63
N PHE A 79 3.68 -3.32 3.08
CA PHE A 79 2.70 -4.34 3.42
C PHE A 79 3.23 -5.23 4.54
N ASP A 80 2.44 -5.41 5.57
CA ASP A 80 2.70 -6.41 6.59
C ASP A 80 2.31 -7.82 6.15
N LEU A 81 2.83 -8.82 6.88
CA LEU A 81 2.42 -10.21 6.73
C LEU A 81 1.12 -10.48 7.50
N THR A 82 0.53 -11.64 7.23
CA THR A 82 -0.79 -12.03 7.77
C THR A 82 -0.96 -11.89 9.29
N GLY A 83 0.12 -11.95 10.06
CA GLY A 83 0.07 -11.79 11.53
C GLY A 83 -0.09 -10.34 12.01
N SER A 84 0.11 -9.36 11.13
CA SER A 84 0.10 -7.93 11.42
C SER A 84 -0.66 -7.14 10.36
N ALA A 85 -1.73 -7.72 9.81
CA ALA A 85 -2.47 -7.15 8.68
C ALA A 85 -2.92 -5.70 8.91
N ASP A 86 -2.66 -4.85 7.94
CA ASP A 86 -2.98 -3.42 7.98
C ASP A 86 -4.47 -3.15 7.90
N GLN A 87 -5.01 -2.42 8.86
CA GLN A 87 -6.37 -1.92 8.77
C GLN A 87 -6.44 -0.70 7.86
N ILE A 88 -7.09 -0.84 6.72
CA ILE A 88 -7.22 0.25 5.73
C ILE A 88 -8.57 0.96 5.80
N ALA A 89 -9.62 0.30 6.25
CA ALA A 89 -10.94 0.91 6.41
C ALA A 89 -11.69 0.34 7.60
N THR A 90 -12.51 1.18 8.22
CA THR A 90 -13.42 0.77 9.29
C THR A 90 -14.68 1.62 9.27
N SER A 91 -15.82 0.98 9.47
CA SER A 91 -17.11 1.66 9.69
C SER A 91 -17.57 1.39 11.12
N ALA A 92 -18.11 2.42 11.77
CA ALA A 92 -18.67 2.30 13.11
C ALA A 92 -20.12 1.77 13.11
N SER A 93 -20.74 1.68 11.93
CA SER A 93 -22.11 1.22 11.74
C SER A 93 -22.20 0.28 10.56
N GLN A 94 -23.31 -0.41 10.44
CA GLN A 94 -23.59 -1.21 9.25
C GLN A 94 -23.60 -0.33 8.00
N THR A 95 -22.93 -0.78 6.96
CA THR A 95 -23.00 -0.14 5.65
C THR A 95 -24.40 -0.29 5.07
N THR A 96 -24.80 0.64 4.20
CA THR A 96 -26.03 0.52 3.42
C THR A 96 -26.00 -0.71 2.51
N MET A 97 -27.12 -1.12 1.94
CA MET A 97 -27.18 -2.22 0.96
C MET A 97 -26.26 -1.99 -0.27
N ALA A 98 -25.99 -0.72 -0.60
CA ALA A 98 -25.06 -0.37 -1.68
C ALA A 98 -23.57 -0.60 -1.29
N GLY A 99 -23.31 -0.78 0.01
CA GLY A 99 -21.95 -0.88 0.52
C GLY A 99 -21.18 0.44 0.51
N THR A 100 -19.93 0.37 0.90
CA THR A 100 -18.93 1.43 0.74
C THR A 100 -17.70 0.87 0.02
N SER A 101 -17.00 1.71 -0.73
CA SER A 101 -15.79 1.29 -1.44
C SER A 101 -14.54 1.82 -0.75
N ALA A 102 -13.53 0.98 -0.69
CA ALA A 102 -12.16 1.37 -0.43
C ALA A 102 -11.29 0.98 -1.63
N THR A 103 -10.47 1.90 -2.08
CA THR A 103 -9.51 1.67 -3.17
C THR A 103 -8.12 1.55 -2.59
N MET A 104 -7.44 0.47 -2.88
CA MET A 104 -6.03 0.31 -2.58
C MET A 104 -5.21 0.94 -3.70
N CYS A 105 -4.33 1.85 -3.33
CA CYS A 105 -3.32 2.42 -4.19
C CYS A 105 -2.02 1.65 -4.00
N VAL A 106 -1.36 1.27 -5.08
CA VAL A 106 -0.02 0.68 -5.02
C VAL A 106 0.95 1.53 -5.82
N ALA A 107 2.17 1.64 -5.34
CA ALA A 107 3.22 2.35 -6.03
C ALA A 107 4.53 1.55 -5.98
N THR A 108 5.28 1.64 -7.08
CA THR A 108 6.68 1.27 -7.11
C THR A 108 7.46 2.39 -7.76
N GLN A 109 8.54 2.78 -7.15
CA GLN A 109 9.41 3.84 -7.67
C GLN A 109 10.87 3.46 -7.49
N GLN A 110 11.70 3.91 -8.40
CA GLN A 110 13.14 3.69 -8.39
C GLN A 110 13.85 5.04 -8.35
N ALA A 111 14.81 5.17 -7.46
CA ALA A 111 15.66 6.36 -7.39
C ALA A 111 16.94 6.17 -8.23
N SER A 112 18.08 5.93 -7.57
CA SER A 112 19.38 5.77 -8.23
C SER A 112 19.74 4.31 -8.52
N VAL A 113 19.15 3.37 -7.83
CA VAL A 113 19.34 1.92 -8.02
C VAL A 113 18.11 1.33 -8.68
N PHE A 114 18.29 0.78 -9.86
CA PHE A 114 17.22 0.18 -10.64
C PHE A 114 17.03 -1.30 -10.28
N ALA A 115 15.79 -1.74 -10.20
CA ALA A 115 15.48 -3.15 -10.11
C ALA A 115 15.99 -3.89 -11.36
N ALA A 116 16.44 -5.12 -11.19
CA ALA A 116 16.87 -5.95 -12.31
C ALA A 116 15.70 -6.21 -13.27
N SER A 117 15.99 -6.30 -14.57
CA SER A 117 14.93 -6.57 -15.57
C SER A 117 14.26 -7.92 -15.30
N GLY A 118 12.94 -8.00 -15.42
CA GLY A 118 12.18 -9.22 -15.19
C GLY A 118 10.73 -8.95 -14.82
N SER A 119 9.99 -10.03 -14.55
CA SER A 119 8.62 -9.94 -14.05
C SER A 119 8.63 -9.95 -12.52
N TYR A 120 7.84 -9.08 -11.94
CA TYR A 120 7.65 -8.98 -10.50
C TYR A 120 6.18 -9.20 -10.16
N THR A 121 5.93 -9.93 -9.08
CA THR A 121 4.56 -10.23 -8.61
C THR A 121 4.47 -10.00 -7.11
N ALA A 122 3.33 -9.45 -6.69
CA ALA A 122 2.94 -9.37 -5.28
C ALA A 122 1.59 -10.07 -5.10
N THR A 123 1.45 -10.86 -4.03
CA THR A 123 0.17 -11.44 -3.63
C THR A 123 -0.33 -10.65 -2.43
N ILE A 124 -1.40 -9.90 -2.63
CA ILE A 124 -2.02 -9.09 -1.58
C ILE A 124 -3.39 -9.69 -1.27
N THR A 125 -3.65 -9.94 0.00
CA THR A 125 -4.93 -10.45 0.49
C THR A 125 -5.68 -9.35 1.22
N ALA A 126 -6.94 -9.14 0.82
CA ALA A 126 -7.87 -8.27 1.50
C ALA A 126 -8.86 -9.11 2.29
N THR A 127 -9.07 -8.79 3.57
CA THR A 127 -10.05 -9.45 4.43
C THR A 127 -11.07 -8.46 4.94
N ALA A 128 -12.33 -8.66 4.57
CA ALA A 128 -13.45 -7.89 5.10
C ALA A 128 -14.10 -8.65 6.26
N THR A 129 -14.24 -7.98 7.41
CA THR A 129 -14.92 -8.53 8.57
C THR A 129 -16.18 -7.70 8.83
N ALA A 130 -17.35 -8.35 8.84
CA ALA A 130 -18.61 -7.70 9.20
C ALA A 130 -18.64 -7.36 10.71
N LEU A 131 -19.46 -6.37 11.06
CA LEU A 131 -19.83 -6.04 12.44
C LEU A 131 -20.94 -6.97 12.93
#